data_f5529335a0ef9b89547253434be5f9e7
#
_entry.id   f5529335a0ef9b89547253434be5f9e7
#
_cell.length_a   1.000
_cell.length_b   1.000
_cell.length_c   1.000
_cell.angle_alpha   90.00
_cell.angle_beta   90.00
_cell.angle_gamma   90.00
#
_symmetry.space_group_name_H-M   'P 1'
#
loop_
_entity.id
_entity.type
_entity.pdbx_description
1 polymer ?
#
loop_
_entity_poly.entity_id
_entity_poly.type
_entity_poly.pdbx_seq_one_letter_code
_entity_poly.pdbx_strand_id
1 'polypeptide(L)'
;MKRLKKYLLRAALILATLYAATLGTLYFAQETLLFHPQVLVADYAFHFPAPYREIRLPVAGAELHGLHFRHENPQGVIVFFHGNAGSLAHWGKIGARLAALGYDCYLFDYRGYGKSSGSLRSEAQMLADVEAMMAYIRRDSDGKPLTLIGYSLGSGMAAYAAAHYPVERLILVSPFYTLRGLIQEKYPIVPAPLIKYPLPSAE
;
A
#
# COMPACT_ATOMS: atom_id res chain seq x y z
N MET A 1 -32.17 42.53 -18.18
CA MET A 1 -32.05 41.05 -18.41
C MET A 1 -30.75 40.63 -19.11
N LYS A 2 -30.34 41.20 -20.26
CA LYS A 2 -29.12 40.79 -20.99
C LYS A 2 -27.80 40.94 -20.18
N ARG A 3 -27.65 42.03 -19.41
CA ARG A 3 -26.45 42.24 -18.57
C ARG A 3 -26.36 41.23 -17.43
N LEU A 4 -27.46 40.93 -16.74
CA LEU A 4 -27.50 39.92 -15.66
C LEU A 4 -27.11 38.53 -16.18
N LYS A 5 -27.67 38.11 -17.33
CA LYS A 5 -27.26 36.82 -17.97
C LYS A 5 -25.76 36.76 -18.26
N LYS A 6 -25.13 37.87 -18.71
CA LYS A 6 -23.69 37.93 -18.97
C LYS A 6 -22.86 37.80 -17.68
N TYR A 7 -23.31 38.42 -16.58
CA TYR A 7 -22.60 38.26 -15.27
C TYR A 7 -22.77 36.86 -14.71
N LEU A 8 -23.98 36.25 -14.79
CA LEU A 8 -24.21 34.88 -14.37
C LEU A 8 -23.36 33.90 -15.19
N LEU A 9 -23.28 34.07 -16.51
CA LEU A 9 -22.42 33.22 -17.36
C LEU A 9 -20.93 33.35 -16.99
N ARG A 10 -20.45 34.58 -16.76
CA ARG A 10 -19.06 34.81 -16.33
C ARG A 10 -18.79 34.16 -14.98
N ALA A 11 -19.69 34.32 -14.01
CA ALA A 11 -19.57 33.67 -12.70
C ALA A 11 -19.54 32.14 -12.81
N ALA A 12 -20.42 31.55 -13.63
CA ALA A 12 -20.45 30.12 -13.88
C ALA A 12 -19.15 29.62 -14.53
N LEU A 13 -18.59 30.35 -15.50
CA LEU A 13 -17.32 30.01 -16.13
C LEU A 13 -16.16 30.07 -15.13
N ILE A 14 -16.11 31.08 -14.28
CA ILE A 14 -15.07 31.22 -13.25
C ILE A 14 -15.18 30.03 -12.27
N LEU A 15 -16.37 29.71 -11.78
CA LEU A 15 -16.59 28.57 -10.88
C LEU A 15 -16.21 27.25 -11.52
N ALA A 16 -16.59 27.03 -12.79
CA ALA A 16 -16.22 25.82 -13.53
C ALA A 16 -14.70 25.70 -13.71
N THR A 17 -14.00 26.83 -14.00
CA THR A 17 -12.55 26.86 -14.13
C THR A 17 -11.86 26.56 -12.80
N LEU A 18 -12.33 27.16 -11.71
CA LEU A 18 -11.81 26.89 -10.36
C LEU A 18 -12.02 25.43 -9.95
N TYR A 19 -13.20 24.89 -10.21
CA TYR A 19 -13.48 23.48 -9.96
C TYR A 19 -12.56 22.55 -10.76
N ALA A 20 -12.41 22.79 -12.07
CA ALA A 20 -11.52 22.02 -12.91
C ALA A 20 -10.05 22.12 -12.45
N ALA A 21 -9.59 23.30 -12.05
CA ALA A 21 -8.26 23.51 -11.50
C ALA A 21 -8.07 22.74 -10.17
N THR A 22 -9.07 22.76 -9.30
CA THR A 22 -9.06 21.99 -8.05
C THR A 22 -8.95 20.49 -8.32
N LEU A 23 -9.78 19.96 -9.22
CA LEU A 23 -9.74 18.54 -9.60
C LEU A 23 -8.39 18.16 -10.21
N GLY A 24 -7.83 19.01 -11.08
CA GLY A 24 -6.48 18.82 -11.64
C GLY A 24 -5.43 18.76 -10.54
N THR A 25 -5.43 19.69 -9.60
CA THR A 25 -4.51 19.71 -8.47
C THR A 25 -4.63 18.43 -7.63
N LEU A 26 -5.86 18.04 -7.27
CA LEU A 26 -6.10 16.82 -6.52
C LEU A 26 -5.64 15.57 -7.28
N TYR A 27 -5.86 15.50 -8.60
CA TYR A 27 -5.41 14.38 -9.43
C TYR A 27 -3.88 14.21 -9.41
N PHE A 28 -3.12 15.30 -9.52
CA PHE A 28 -1.65 15.23 -9.50
C PHE A 28 -1.06 15.11 -8.10
N ALA A 29 -1.80 15.49 -7.06
CA ALA A 29 -1.35 15.42 -5.67
C ALA A 29 -1.79 14.11 -4.95
N GLN A 30 -2.50 13.19 -5.62
CA GLN A 30 -3.06 12.00 -4.97
C GLN A 30 -2.03 11.20 -4.19
N GLU A 31 -0.88 10.94 -4.79
CA GLU A 31 0.16 10.14 -4.14
C GLU A 31 0.64 10.80 -2.84
N THR A 32 0.85 12.10 -2.84
CA THR A 32 1.26 12.85 -1.64
C THR A 32 0.16 12.90 -0.57
N LEU A 33 -1.12 12.92 -1.00
CA LEU A 33 -2.25 12.98 -0.09
C LEU A 33 -2.61 11.60 0.50
N LEU A 34 -2.38 10.54 -0.26
CA LEU A 34 -2.75 9.17 0.13
C LEU A 34 -1.61 8.45 0.86
N PHE A 35 -0.37 8.67 0.47
CA PHE A 35 0.78 7.91 0.97
C PHE A 35 1.69 8.81 1.80
N HIS A 36 2.05 8.33 2.99
CA HIS A 36 2.85 9.06 3.97
C HIS A 36 4.11 8.27 4.32
N PRO A 37 5.04 8.07 3.36
CA PRO A 37 6.24 7.29 3.60
C PRO A 37 7.18 7.98 4.58
N GLN A 38 7.75 7.21 5.48
CA GLN A 38 8.98 7.57 6.17
C GLN A 38 10.15 7.01 5.39
N VAL A 39 10.92 7.87 4.74
CA VAL A 39 12.14 7.47 4.01
C VAL A 39 13.27 7.24 5.02
N LEU A 40 14.02 6.16 4.84
CA LEU A 40 15.18 5.81 5.65
C LEU A 40 16.46 5.92 4.82
N VAL A 41 17.56 6.26 5.47
CA VAL A 41 18.88 6.20 4.84
C VAL A 41 19.27 4.75 4.54
N ALA A 42 20.09 4.53 3.53
CA ALA A 42 20.42 3.18 3.05
C ALA A 42 21.12 2.31 4.12
N ASP A 43 21.91 2.93 4.99
CA ASP A 43 22.65 2.31 6.09
C ASP A 43 21.88 2.30 7.43
N TYR A 44 20.57 2.65 7.42
CA TYR A 44 19.74 2.56 8.62
C TYR A 44 19.79 1.16 9.24
N ALA A 45 20.22 1.07 10.50
CA ALA A 45 20.26 -0.17 11.24
C ALA A 45 18.93 -0.42 11.97
N PHE A 46 18.28 -1.52 11.66
CA PHE A 46 17.08 -1.93 12.40
C PHE A 46 17.47 -2.60 13.72
N HIS A 47 16.67 -2.42 14.75
CA HIS A 47 16.86 -3.02 16.07
C HIS A 47 15.57 -3.69 16.51
N PHE A 48 15.49 -5.02 16.33
CA PHE A 48 14.35 -5.83 16.73
C PHE A 48 14.79 -6.95 17.68
N PRO A 49 13.92 -7.40 18.59
CA PRO A 49 14.24 -8.47 19.54
C PRO A 49 14.27 -9.86 18.90
N ALA A 50 13.79 -10.03 17.68
CA ALA A 50 13.77 -11.29 16.93
C ALA A 50 14.83 -11.28 15.82
N PRO A 51 15.45 -12.44 15.47
CA PRO A 51 16.34 -12.55 14.32
C PRO A 51 15.63 -12.18 13.02
N TYR A 52 16.29 -11.43 12.16
CA TYR A 52 15.76 -11.05 10.85
C TYR A 52 16.89 -10.97 9.82
N ARG A 53 16.51 -11.03 8.55
CA ARG A 53 17.38 -10.64 7.43
C ARG A 53 16.70 -9.56 6.60
N GLU A 54 17.50 -8.67 6.04
CA GLU A 54 17.01 -7.70 5.06
C GLU A 54 16.91 -8.37 3.69
N ILE A 55 15.87 -8.00 2.94
CA ILE A 55 15.61 -8.46 1.57
C ILE A 55 15.75 -7.27 0.65
N ARG A 56 16.38 -7.44 -0.51
CA ARG A 56 16.37 -6.53 -1.63
C ARG A 56 15.70 -7.24 -2.80
N LEU A 57 14.53 -6.75 -3.20
CA LEU A 57 13.71 -7.34 -4.25
C LEU A 57 13.68 -6.40 -5.45
N PRO A 58 14.42 -6.70 -6.53
CA PRO A 58 14.33 -5.94 -7.76
C PRO A 58 12.95 -6.06 -8.40
N VAL A 59 12.37 -4.92 -8.77
CA VAL A 59 11.11 -4.81 -9.51
C VAL A 59 11.26 -3.83 -10.67
N ALA A 60 10.29 -3.77 -11.57
CA ALA A 60 10.38 -2.85 -12.71
C ALA A 60 10.57 -1.39 -12.29
N GLY A 61 11.78 -0.84 -12.50
CA GLY A 61 12.11 0.56 -12.21
C GLY A 61 12.32 0.90 -10.73
N ALA A 62 12.48 -0.09 -9.85
CA ALA A 62 12.79 0.11 -8.43
C ALA A 62 13.41 -1.14 -7.78
N GLU A 63 13.84 -0.99 -6.54
CA GLU A 63 14.18 -2.08 -5.64
C GLU A 63 13.33 -1.93 -4.37
N LEU A 64 12.59 -2.97 -4.03
CA LEU A 64 11.83 -3.02 -2.79
C LEU A 64 12.71 -3.58 -1.68
N HIS A 65 12.64 -2.95 -0.52
CA HIS A 65 13.30 -3.41 0.68
C HIS A 65 12.31 -4.14 1.58
N GLY A 66 12.72 -5.27 2.12
CA GLY A 66 11.90 -6.09 3.00
C GLY A 66 12.66 -6.60 4.21
N LEU A 67 11.92 -7.10 5.17
CA LEU A 67 12.41 -7.83 6.34
C LEU A 67 11.78 -9.22 6.36
N HIS A 68 12.61 -10.22 6.59
CA HIS A 68 12.19 -11.58 6.89
C HIS A 68 12.62 -11.93 8.32
N PHE A 69 11.65 -11.96 9.22
CA PHE A 69 11.83 -12.49 10.57
C PHE A 69 11.70 -14.01 10.52
N ARG A 70 12.69 -14.73 11.04
CA ARG A 70 12.78 -16.18 10.97
C ARG A 70 12.53 -16.82 12.33
N HIS A 71 11.81 -17.93 12.31
CA HIS A 71 11.69 -18.84 13.43
C HIS A 71 12.42 -20.16 13.11
N GLU A 72 13.01 -20.84 14.09
CA GLU A 72 13.76 -22.08 13.85
C GLU A 72 12.88 -23.20 13.29
N ASN A 73 11.66 -23.35 13.84
CA ASN A 73 10.67 -24.35 13.41
C ASN A 73 9.33 -23.64 13.17
N PRO A 74 9.16 -22.95 12.04
CA PRO A 74 7.97 -22.14 11.81
C PRO A 74 6.73 -23.02 11.53
N GLN A 75 5.62 -22.72 12.20
CA GLN A 75 4.30 -23.33 11.97
C GLN A 75 3.71 -22.94 10.60
N GLY A 76 4.20 -21.87 10.01
CA GLY A 76 3.77 -21.34 8.73
C GLY A 76 4.45 -20.00 8.47
N VAL A 77 4.02 -19.34 7.41
CA VAL A 77 4.56 -18.05 6.97
C VAL A 77 3.47 -16.99 7.03
N ILE A 78 3.77 -15.85 7.64
CA ILE A 78 2.93 -14.67 7.62
C ILE A 78 3.52 -13.65 6.66
N VAL A 79 2.70 -13.13 5.76
CA VAL A 79 3.02 -11.97 4.93
C VAL A 79 2.21 -10.80 5.45
N PHE A 80 2.88 -9.76 5.94
CA PHE A 80 2.23 -8.60 6.51
C PHE A 80 2.32 -7.40 5.56
N PHE A 81 1.17 -6.96 5.04
CA PHE A 81 1.03 -5.75 4.24
C PHE A 81 0.67 -4.57 5.17
N HIS A 82 1.57 -3.62 5.28
CA HIS A 82 1.44 -2.51 6.23
C HIS A 82 0.50 -1.38 5.75
N GLY A 83 0.18 -0.46 6.63
CA GLY A 83 -0.67 0.70 6.35
C GLY A 83 0.04 1.79 5.54
N ASN A 84 -0.67 2.87 5.26
CA ASN A 84 -0.23 3.95 4.37
C ASN A 84 0.83 4.91 4.95
N ALA A 85 1.26 4.74 6.18
CA ALA A 85 2.22 5.64 6.81
C ALA A 85 3.40 4.89 7.45
N GLY A 86 4.55 5.56 7.56
CA GLY A 86 5.73 5.04 8.24
C GLY A 86 6.67 4.26 7.34
N SER A 87 7.34 3.27 7.92
CA SER A 87 8.30 2.36 7.26
C SER A 87 8.50 1.09 8.09
N LEU A 88 9.32 0.16 7.62
CA LEU A 88 9.68 -1.04 8.37
C LEU A 88 10.41 -0.76 9.69
N ALA A 89 10.94 0.45 9.92
CA ALA A 89 11.43 0.86 11.24
C ALA A 89 10.34 0.81 12.31
N HIS A 90 9.09 1.08 11.93
CA HIS A 90 7.93 0.97 12.79
C HIS A 90 7.26 -0.41 12.66
N TRP A 91 6.93 -0.80 11.43
CA TRP A 91 6.13 -2.00 11.15
C TRP A 91 6.88 -3.30 11.44
N GLY A 92 8.21 -3.30 11.35
CA GLY A 92 9.05 -4.46 11.69
C GLY A 92 8.87 -4.95 13.13
N LYS A 93 8.42 -4.07 14.06
CA LYS A 93 8.06 -4.48 15.43
C LYS A 93 6.92 -5.50 15.46
N ILE A 94 5.99 -5.41 14.50
CA ILE A 94 4.90 -6.38 14.34
C ILE A 94 5.48 -7.70 13.83
N GLY A 95 6.36 -7.66 12.84
CA GLY A 95 7.05 -8.85 12.32
C GLY A 95 7.80 -9.60 13.41
N ALA A 96 8.55 -8.89 14.26
CA ALA A 96 9.25 -9.49 15.39
C ALA A 96 8.29 -10.17 16.41
N ARG A 97 7.12 -9.57 16.65
CA ARG A 97 6.10 -10.17 17.53
C ARG A 97 5.47 -11.42 16.91
N LEU A 98 5.18 -11.40 15.62
CA LEU A 98 4.63 -12.55 14.90
C LEU A 98 5.63 -13.71 14.85
N ALA A 99 6.91 -13.41 14.65
CA ALA A 99 7.97 -14.42 14.73
C ALA A 99 8.05 -15.04 16.13
N ALA A 100 7.87 -14.27 17.20
CA ALA A 100 7.83 -14.79 18.57
C ALA A 100 6.64 -15.73 18.85
N LEU A 101 5.59 -15.70 17.98
CA LEU A 101 4.46 -16.62 18.03
C LEU A 101 4.70 -17.92 17.25
N GLY A 102 5.88 -18.14 16.70
CA GLY A 102 6.23 -19.37 15.99
C GLY A 102 6.04 -19.31 14.46
N TYR A 103 6.04 -18.14 13.85
CA TYR A 103 5.89 -17.97 12.41
C TYR A 103 7.12 -17.31 11.77
N ASP A 104 7.44 -17.70 10.55
CA ASP A 104 8.25 -16.85 9.68
C ASP A 104 7.39 -15.65 9.25
N CYS A 105 7.96 -14.45 9.25
CA CYS A 105 7.18 -13.25 8.89
C CYS A 105 7.92 -12.39 7.87
N TYR A 106 7.24 -12.09 6.75
CA TYR A 106 7.72 -11.21 5.70
C TYR A 106 6.96 -9.89 5.71
N LEU A 107 7.72 -8.79 5.62
CA LEU A 107 7.21 -7.44 5.41
C LEU A 107 8.04 -6.75 4.34
N PHE A 108 7.41 -5.95 3.50
CA PHE A 108 8.10 -5.11 2.52
C PHE A 108 7.66 -3.67 2.66
N ASP A 109 8.59 -2.73 2.58
CA ASP A 109 8.32 -1.34 2.33
C ASP A 109 7.89 -1.15 0.88
N TYR A 110 6.79 -0.43 0.63
CA TYR A 110 6.34 -0.09 -0.73
C TYR A 110 7.31 0.92 -1.36
N ARG A 111 7.19 1.16 -2.67
CA ARG A 111 8.00 2.17 -3.37
C ARG A 111 7.99 3.50 -2.65
N GLY A 112 9.18 4.06 -2.40
CA GLY A 112 9.38 5.32 -1.69
C GLY A 112 9.24 5.24 -0.17
N TYR A 113 8.91 4.06 0.39
CA TYR A 113 8.89 3.83 1.83
C TYR A 113 10.23 3.23 2.29
N GLY A 114 10.63 3.59 3.51
CA GLY A 114 11.82 3.04 4.16
C GLY A 114 13.07 3.12 3.30
N LYS A 115 13.66 1.96 3.02
CA LYS A 115 14.82 1.83 2.13
C LYS A 115 14.42 1.46 0.69
N SER A 116 13.13 1.30 0.39
CA SER A 116 12.66 1.01 -0.98
C SER A 116 12.85 2.23 -1.88
N SER A 117 13.34 1.99 -3.09
CA SER A 117 13.51 3.05 -4.09
C SER A 117 12.24 3.30 -4.91
N GLY A 118 12.30 4.30 -5.80
CA GLY A 118 11.21 4.66 -6.69
C GLY A 118 10.06 5.41 -6.00
N SER A 119 8.91 5.43 -6.66
CA SER A 119 7.69 6.07 -6.16
C SER A 119 6.45 5.35 -6.68
N LEU A 120 5.39 5.32 -5.91
CA LEU A 120 4.08 4.86 -6.34
C LEU A 120 3.49 5.85 -7.35
N ARG A 121 2.96 5.34 -8.47
CA ARG A 121 2.39 6.15 -9.56
C ARG A 121 1.05 5.64 -10.07
N SER A 122 0.72 4.38 -9.79
CA SER A 122 -0.55 3.77 -10.18
C SER A 122 -0.85 2.53 -9.33
N GLU A 123 -2.12 2.15 -9.27
CA GLU A 123 -2.54 0.89 -8.67
C GLU A 123 -1.93 -0.32 -9.38
N ALA A 124 -1.92 -0.32 -10.72
CA ALA A 124 -1.34 -1.43 -11.48
C ALA A 124 0.14 -1.67 -11.13
N GLN A 125 0.92 -0.60 -10.92
CA GLN A 125 2.29 -0.72 -10.46
C GLN A 125 2.37 -1.30 -9.04
N MET A 126 1.50 -0.85 -8.13
CA MET A 126 1.43 -1.36 -6.76
C MET A 126 1.09 -2.85 -6.74
N LEU A 127 0.13 -3.29 -7.53
CA LEU A 127 -0.28 -4.69 -7.62
C LEU A 127 0.80 -5.57 -8.27
N ALA A 128 1.50 -5.08 -9.29
CA ALA A 128 2.67 -5.78 -9.85
C ALA A 128 3.79 -5.97 -8.82
N ASP A 129 3.99 -5.01 -7.92
CA ASP A 129 4.92 -5.17 -6.80
C ASP A 129 4.44 -6.24 -5.81
N VAL A 130 3.15 -6.32 -5.52
CA VAL A 130 2.57 -7.40 -4.70
C VAL A 130 2.82 -8.76 -5.35
N GLU A 131 2.64 -8.89 -6.66
CA GLU A 131 2.95 -10.13 -7.40
C GLU A 131 4.43 -10.52 -7.26
N ALA A 132 5.34 -9.57 -7.40
CA ALA A 132 6.78 -9.80 -7.22
C ALA A 132 7.11 -10.25 -5.79
N MET A 133 6.53 -9.60 -4.78
CA MET A 133 6.67 -9.99 -3.37
C MET A 133 6.18 -11.42 -3.14
N MET A 134 4.98 -11.75 -3.62
CA MET A 134 4.39 -13.09 -3.46
C MET A 134 5.18 -14.16 -4.19
N ALA A 135 5.66 -13.88 -5.39
CA ALA A 135 6.53 -14.80 -6.14
C ALA A 135 7.85 -15.06 -5.42
N TYR A 136 8.46 -14.03 -4.81
CA TYR A 136 9.64 -14.18 -3.99
C TYR A 136 9.37 -15.04 -2.75
N ILE A 137 8.34 -14.70 -1.98
CA ILE A 137 8.00 -15.37 -0.72
C ILE A 137 7.67 -16.85 -0.96
N ARG A 138 6.89 -17.17 -1.99
CA ARG A 138 6.54 -18.55 -2.31
C ARG A 138 7.75 -19.44 -2.63
N ARG A 139 8.77 -18.89 -3.28
CA ARG A 139 10.03 -19.63 -3.52
C ARG A 139 10.84 -19.81 -2.24
N ASP A 140 10.86 -18.79 -1.38
CA ASP A 140 11.65 -18.76 -0.16
C ASP A 140 10.99 -19.54 1.00
N SER A 141 9.65 -19.70 0.96
CA SER A 141 8.87 -20.36 2.01
C SER A 141 8.79 -21.90 1.91
N ASP A 142 9.33 -22.48 0.84
CA ASP A 142 9.39 -23.94 0.64
C ASP A 142 8.04 -24.66 0.83
N GLY A 143 6.99 -24.10 0.27
CA GLY A 143 5.65 -24.69 0.29
C GLY A 143 4.91 -24.62 1.64
N LYS A 144 5.44 -23.92 2.63
CA LYS A 144 4.75 -23.71 3.91
C LYS A 144 3.43 -22.98 3.73
N PRO A 145 2.44 -23.24 4.61
CA PRO A 145 1.15 -22.55 4.56
C PRO A 145 1.31 -21.05 4.78
N LEU A 146 0.65 -20.26 3.92
CA LEU A 146 0.73 -18.80 3.95
C LEU A 146 -0.51 -18.20 4.63
N THR A 147 -0.28 -17.31 5.59
CA THR A 147 -1.29 -16.41 6.14
C THR A 147 -0.96 -14.99 5.69
N LEU A 148 -1.93 -14.32 5.06
CA LEU A 148 -1.80 -12.90 4.69
C LEU A 148 -2.46 -12.04 5.75
N ILE A 149 -1.78 -10.99 6.18
CA ILE A 149 -2.34 -9.97 7.08
C ILE A 149 -2.23 -8.62 6.37
N GLY A 150 -3.36 -7.95 6.17
CA GLY A 150 -3.42 -6.60 5.61
C GLY A 150 -3.93 -5.58 6.63
N TYR A 151 -3.18 -4.52 6.88
CA TYR A 151 -3.58 -3.45 7.77
C TYR A 151 -3.93 -2.17 6.98
N SER A 152 -5.15 -1.64 7.13
CA SER A 152 -5.62 -0.42 6.46
C SER A 152 -5.35 -0.48 4.95
N LEU A 153 -4.48 0.37 4.39
CA LEU A 153 -4.06 0.32 2.98
C LEU A 153 -3.63 -1.10 2.55
N GLY A 154 -2.88 -1.78 3.39
CA GLY A 154 -2.42 -3.15 3.15
C GLY A 154 -3.54 -4.18 3.02
N SER A 155 -4.77 -3.87 3.47
CA SER A 155 -5.91 -4.79 3.32
C SER A 155 -6.29 -5.02 1.85
N GLY A 156 -6.23 -3.99 1.01
CA GLY A 156 -6.46 -4.15 -0.43
C GLY A 156 -5.39 -5.00 -1.11
N MET A 157 -4.12 -4.81 -0.73
CA MET A 157 -3.01 -5.61 -1.27
C MET A 157 -3.08 -7.07 -0.80
N ALA A 158 -3.41 -7.31 0.48
CA ALA A 158 -3.58 -8.66 1.02
C ALA A 158 -4.77 -9.37 0.37
N ALA A 159 -5.90 -8.67 0.16
CA ALA A 159 -7.06 -9.23 -0.53
C ALA A 159 -6.74 -9.57 -2.00
N TYR A 160 -6.06 -8.67 -2.72
CA TYR A 160 -5.57 -8.95 -4.07
C TYR A 160 -4.68 -10.19 -4.11
N ALA A 161 -3.71 -10.28 -3.21
CA ALA A 161 -2.82 -11.44 -3.14
C ALA A 161 -3.59 -12.74 -2.83
N ALA A 162 -4.58 -12.70 -1.92
CA ALA A 162 -5.40 -13.86 -1.58
C ALA A 162 -6.29 -14.33 -2.75
N ALA A 163 -6.72 -13.43 -3.61
CA ALA A 163 -7.49 -13.76 -4.80
C ALA A 163 -6.65 -14.44 -5.91
N HIS A 164 -5.32 -14.20 -5.94
CA HIS A 164 -4.43 -14.68 -7.00
C HIS A 164 -3.50 -15.81 -6.58
N TYR A 165 -3.33 -16.04 -5.27
CA TYR A 165 -2.42 -17.04 -4.74
C TYR A 165 -3.13 -17.95 -3.73
N PRO A 166 -2.81 -19.25 -3.69
CA PRO A 166 -3.31 -20.14 -2.65
C PRO A 166 -2.74 -19.73 -1.29
N VAL A 167 -3.63 -19.36 -0.38
CA VAL A 167 -3.32 -18.97 0.99
C VAL A 167 -4.21 -19.75 1.96
N GLU A 168 -3.69 -20.03 3.17
CA GLU A 168 -4.48 -20.72 4.20
C GLU A 168 -5.44 -19.76 4.87
N ARG A 169 -5.00 -18.52 5.15
CA ARG A 169 -5.79 -17.52 5.87
C ARG A 169 -5.53 -16.11 5.33
N LEU A 170 -6.59 -15.33 5.33
CA LEU A 170 -6.56 -13.89 5.11
C LEU A 170 -7.11 -13.17 6.35
N ILE A 171 -6.32 -12.27 6.93
CA ILE A 171 -6.70 -11.46 8.09
C ILE A 171 -6.64 -9.99 7.66
N LEU A 172 -7.77 -9.31 7.73
CA LEU A 172 -7.87 -7.90 7.39
C LEU A 172 -8.12 -7.07 8.65
N VAL A 173 -7.25 -6.10 8.89
CA VAL A 173 -7.33 -5.22 10.07
C VAL A 173 -7.65 -3.81 9.59
N SER A 174 -8.78 -3.26 10.06
CA SER A 174 -9.33 -1.97 9.64
C SER A 174 -9.47 -1.87 8.11
N PRO A 175 -10.11 -2.86 7.44
CA PRO A 175 -10.27 -2.85 6.01
C PRO A 175 -11.26 -1.77 5.56
N PHE A 176 -11.17 -1.43 4.28
CA PHE A 176 -12.18 -0.68 3.54
C PHE A 176 -12.78 -1.58 2.45
N TYR A 177 -13.98 -1.31 1.98
CA TYR A 177 -14.57 -2.07 0.86
C TYR A 177 -13.80 -1.78 -0.44
N THR A 178 -13.65 -0.50 -0.80
CA THR A 178 -12.72 -0.01 -1.82
C THR A 178 -12.07 1.28 -1.35
N LEU A 179 -10.80 1.52 -1.68
CA LEU A 179 -10.16 2.80 -1.37
C LEU A 179 -10.86 3.96 -2.11
N ARG A 180 -11.32 3.70 -3.33
CA ARG A 180 -12.15 4.66 -4.07
C ARG A 180 -13.41 5.05 -3.30
N GLY A 181 -14.16 4.08 -2.78
CA GLY A 181 -15.38 4.32 -2.00
C GLY A 181 -15.10 5.16 -0.74
N LEU A 182 -14.03 4.83 -0.02
CA LEU A 182 -13.59 5.59 1.16
C LEU A 182 -13.23 7.04 0.81
N ILE A 183 -12.53 7.26 -0.32
CA ILE A 183 -12.20 8.61 -0.80
C ILE A 183 -13.47 9.38 -1.17
N GLN A 184 -14.41 8.76 -1.89
CA GLN A 184 -15.66 9.42 -2.29
C GLN A 184 -16.59 9.74 -1.12
N GLU A 185 -16.63 8.88 -0.10
CA GLU A 185 -17.37 9.16 1.14
C GLU A 185 -16.82 10.41 1.84
N LYS A 186 -15.51 10.53 1.91
CA LYS A 186 -14.83 11.66 2.57
C LYS A 186 -14.77 12.92 1.70
N TYR A 187 -14.68 12.76 0.38
CA TYR A 187 -14.52 13.83 -0.61
C TYR A 187 -15.50 13.65 -1.77
N PRO A 188 -16.83 13.85 -1.56
CA PRO A 188 -17.87 13.58 -2.58
C PRO A 188 -17.76 14.43 -3.83
N ILE A 189 -17.01 15.53 -3.79
CA ILE A 189 -16.77 16.41 -4.95
C ILE A 189 -15.78 15.82 -5.96
N VAL A 190 -15.04 14.74 -5.61
CA VAL A 190 -14.05 14.10 -6.49
C VAL A 190 -14.75 13.02 -7.32
N PRO A 191 -14.83 13.16 -8.66
CA PRO A 191 -15.41 12.13 -9.51
C PRO A 191 -14.62 10.82 -9.46
N ALA A 192 -15.32 9.68 -9.37
CA ALA A 192 -14.70 8.34 -9.29
C ALA A 192 -13.64 8.06 -10.35
N PRO A 193 -13.80 8.45 -11.64
CA PRO A 193 -12.78 8.19 -12.67
C PRO A 193 -11.45 8.92 -12.46
N LEU A 194 -11.41 9.94 -11.61
CA LEU A 194 -10.19 10.68 -11.29
C LEU A 194 -9.39 10.05 -10.14
N ILE A 195 -9.91 9.01 -9.49
CA ILE A 195 -9.22 8.31 -8.41
C ILE A 195 -8.34 7.21 -9.01
N LYS A 196 -7.02 7.37 -8.87
CA LYS A 196 -6.00 6.48 -9.46
C LYS A 196 -5.88 5.12 -8.77
N TYR A 197 -6.33 5.02 -7.52
CA TYR A 197 -6.18 3.84 -6.66
C TYR A 197 -7.56 3.36 -6.19
N PRO A 198 -8.32 2.64 -7.02
CA PRO A 198 -9.59 2.04 -6.60
C PRO A 198 -9.43 1.01 -5.49
N LEU A 199 -8.41 0.17 -5.56
CA LEU A 199 -7.94 -0.82 -4.61
C LEU A 199 -9.11 -1.53 -3.88
N PRO A 200 -9.78 -2.49 -4.52
CA PRO A 200 -10.82 -3.29 -3.88
C PRO A 200 -10.21 -4.24 -2.84
N SER A 201 -10.88 -4.42 -1.71
CA SER A 201 -10.51 -5.43 -0.72
C SER A 201 -11.62 -6.45 -0.43
N ALA A 202 -12.74 -6.35 -1.15
CA ALA A 202 -13.91 -7.22 -0.97
C ALA A 202 -14.63 -7.58 -2.30
N GLU A 203 -13.98 -7.41 -3.45
CA GLU A 203 -14.53 -7.83 -4.76
C GLU A 203 -13.86 -9.11 -5.26
#